data_028a623390999be8a8998d5e6cf506fc
#
_entry.id   028a623390999be8a8998d5e6cf506fc
#
_cell.length_a   1.000
_cell.length_b   1.000
_cell.length_c   1.000
_cell.angle_alpha   90.00
_cell.angle_beta   90.00
_cell.angle_gamma   90.00
#
_symmetry.space_group_name_H-M   'P 1'
#
loop_
_entity.id
_entity.type
_entity.pdbx_description
1 polymer ?
#
loop_
_entity_poly.entity_id
_entity_poly.type
_entity_poly.pdbx_seq_one_letter_code
_entity_poly.pdbx_strand_id
1 'polypeptide(L)'
;MITFRNPVLGGDRPDPAVLKVGDEYWMTSSSFESAPGLLLYRSRDLVTWTFVTAALPRPAGITFAVDIAEVDGRFFIYIPFIPASWSALTEPSIFVIHADAMEGPWSEPIDLGIRGAIDPGHVVGEDGTRYLFTNGIRRIALREDGLSTAGELEHVYDGWHYPDEWITEAYALEGPKLLRKDGWFYLISAVGGTAGPPTGHMVIAARSRSVHGPWENSPRNPVARTKDAAQAWWSRGHATIVPGPTGDDWWMISHGYENGYRTLGRQILLEPVTWTDDGWPVGADDIGGDLVAPAGASPQAGPTSWTDDFTALPSAQRWTFHAPGPAEAERLRLDDGLVIAAKGDSPADASPLVTIAPDHSYEIEVDVELLDADTEAGLLLFFNDRLYVGVGIDGERMRTYFGGHPHHRPEPAPPVRRLQVRIRNDRHIVEIHYREPDGEWVRHGLRFEVSGYHANTVGDLLSLRPALYACGGGSARFRSATYRALT
;
A
#
# COMPACT_ATOMS: atom_id res chain seq x y z
N MET A 1 -16.52 5.72 26.46
CA MET A 1 -15.94 6.15 25.18
C MET A 1 -15.26 4.93 24.56
N ILE A 2 -15.44 4.71 23.27
CA ILE A 2 -14.74 3.66 22.53
C ILE A 2 -13.31 4.14 22.29
N THR A 3 -12.34 3.25 22.41
CA THR A 3 -10.94 3.49 22.07
C THR A 3 -10.53 2.62 20.89
N PHE A 4 -9.49 3.04 20.19
CA PHE A 4 -8.86 2.27 19.13
C PHE A 4 -7.33 2.30 19.29
N ARG A 5 -6.65 1.42 18.59
CA ARG A 5 -5.20 1.41 18.46
C ARG A 5 -4.80 1.48 16.99
N ASN A 6 -3.71 2.16 16.70
CA ASN A 6 -3.09 2.08 15.39
C ASN A 6 -2.40 0.71 15.19
N PRO A 7 -2.41 0.18 13.96
CA PRO A 7 -2.99 0.76 12.76
C PRO A 7 -4.51 0.55 12.69
N VAL A 8 -5.24 1.47 12.05
CA VAL A 8 -6.67 1.28 11.75
C VAL A 8 -6.88 0.36 10.56
N LEU A 9 -5.87 0.21 9.72
CA LEU A 9 -5.82 -0.80 8.66
C LEU A 9 -4.40 -1.32 8.54
N GLY A 10 -4.17 -2.54 8.99
CA GLY A 10 -2.84 -3.17 9.06
C GLY A 10 -2.30 -3.65 7.73
N GLY A 11 -0.98 -3.87 7.69
CA GLY A 11 -0.23 -4.25 6.49
C GLY A 11 0.02 -3.09 5.54
N ASP A 12 0.78 -3.33 4.47
CA ASP A 12 1.29 -2.30 3.59
C ASP A 12 0.19 -1.62 2.75
N ARG A 13 -0.13 -0.40 3.11
CA ARG A 13 -1.09 0.48 2.42
C ARG A 13 -0.61 1.92 2.51
N PRO A 14 0.51 2.24 1.87
CA PRO A 14 1.16 3.52 2.03
C PRO A 14 0.44 4.66 1.30
N ASP A 15 0.74 5.89 1.73
CA ASP A 15 0.34 7.11 1.04
C ASP A 15 -1.19 7.26 0.93
N PRO A 16 -1.95 7.22 2.03
CA PRO A 16 -3.40 7.22 1.98
C PRO A 16 -3.96 8.52 1.42
N ALA A 17 -4.83 8.40 0.41
CA ALA A 17 -5.71 9.45 -0.06
C ALA A 17 -7.12 9.18 0.46
N VAL A 18 -7.72 10.13 1.17
CA VAL A 18 -9.03 9.99 1.79
C VAL A 18 -9.97 11.10 1.35
N LEU A 19 -11.18 10.72 0.93
CA LEU A 19 -12.26 11.63 0.56
C LEU A 19 -13.49 11.35 1.44
N LYS A 20 -14.07 12.39 2.04
CA LYS A 20 -15.37 12.32 2.71
C LYS A 20 -16.48 12.66 1.71
N VAL A 21 -17.43 11.74 1.55
CA VAL A 21 -18.62 11.90 0.69
C VAL A 21 -19.86 11.66 1.54
N GLY A 22 -20.59 12.72 1.84
CA GLY A 22 -21.73 12.62 2.78
C GLY A 22 -21.30 12.15 4.17
N ASP A 23 -21.82 11.01 4.60
CA ASP A 23 -21.51 10.35 5.88
C ASP A 23 -20.47 9.21 5.75
N GLU A 24 -19.87 9.05 4.56
CA GLU A 24 -18.89 8.00 4.28
C GLU A 24 -17.51 8.58 3.97
N TYR A 25 -16.48 7.80 4.29
CA TYR A 25 -15.09 8.06 3.91
C TYR A 25 -14.65 6.99 2.93
N TRP A 26 -13.98 7.43 1.89
CA TRP A 26 -13.38 6.57 0.88
C TRP A 26 -11.87 6.75 0.89
N MET A 27 -11.15 5.65 0.87
CA MET A 27 -9.70 5.63 0.93
C MET A 27 -9.12 4.70 -0.12
N THR A 28 -8.03 5.13 -0.74
CA THR A 28 -7.10 4.26 -1.45
C THR A 28 -5.67 4.64 -1.11
N SER A 29 -4.71 3.83 -1.55
CA SER A 29 -3.28 4.00 -1.28
C SER A 29 -2.45 3.63 -2.50
N SER A 30 -1.16 3.93 -2.49
CA SER A 30 -0.21 3.43 -3.48
C SER A 30 -0.29 1.92 -3.59
N SER A 31 -0.33 1.40 -4.79
CA SER A 31 -0.31 -0.05 -5.05
C SER A 31 1.01 -0.53 -5.67
N PHE A 32 1.92 0.39 -5.92
CA PHE A 32 3.24 0.11 -6.51
C PHE A 32 3.16 -0.86 -7.68
N GLU A 33 3.91 -1.94 -7.64
CA GLU A 33 3.95 -2.98 -8.68
C GLU A 33 2.78 -3.96 -8.61
N SER A 34 1.78 -3.74 -7.75
CA SER A 34 0.68 -4.68 -7.58
C SER A 34 -0.50 -4.41 -8.53
N ALA A 35 -1.07 -5.46 -9.13
CA ALA A 35 -2.34 -5.39 -9.84
C ALA A 35 -3.21 -6.64 -9.58
N PRO A 36 -4.55 -6.47 -9.48
CA PRO A 36 -5.30 -5.21 -9.49
C PRO A 36 -4.81 -4.22 -8.44
N GLY A 37 -4.79 -2.92 -8.80
CA GLY A 37 -4.28 -1.83 -7.95
C GLY A 37 -5.36 -0.85 -7.51
N LEU A 38 -4.97 0.13 -6.71
CA LEU A 38 -5.84 1.16 -6.14
C LEU A 38 -7.08 0.54 -5.47
N LEU A 39 -6.82 -0.25 -4.43
CA LEU A 39 -7.87 -0.88 -3.64
C LEU A 39 -8.65 0.19 -2.88
N LEU A 40 -9.96 0.28 -3.15
CA LEU A 40 -10.86 1.22 -2.51
C LEU A 40 -11.47 0.61 -1.26
N TYR A 41 -11.35 1.35 -0.18
CA TYR A 41 -11.95 1.03 1.12
C TYR A 41 -12.97 2.10 1.49
N ARG A 42 -14.01 1.69 2.23
CA ARG A 42 -15.06 2.55 2.76
C ARG A 42 -15.13 2.45 4.27
N SER A 43 -15.37 3.58 4.92
CA SER A 43 -15.60 3.69 6.36
C SER A 43 -16.69 4.72 6.65
N ARG A 44 -17.34 4.63 7.84
CA ARG A 44 -18.23 5.66 8.40
C ARG A 44 -17.67 6.28 9.66
N ASP A 45 -16.59 5.71 10.17
CA ASP A 45 -16.06 6.06 11.50
C ASP A 45 -14.54 6.28 11.52
N LEU A 46 -13.84 6.16 10.36
CA LEU A 46 -12.40 6.25 10.20
C LEU A 46 -11.59 5.12 10.88
N VAL A 47 -12.22 4.31 11.73
CA VAL A 47 -11.57 3.21 12.47
C VAL A 47 -11.77 1.87 11.77
N THR A 48 -12.97 1.64 11.25
CA THR A 48 -13.34 0.38 10.58
C THR A 48 -13.43 0.59 9.08
N TRP A 49 -12.58 -0.10 8.32
CA TRP A 49 -12.49 0.01 6.87
C TRP A 49 -12.91 -1.29 6.19
N THR A 50 -13.78 -1.18 5.20
CA THR A 50 -14.26 -2.32 4.40
C THR A 50 -13.82 -2.17 2.96
N PHE A 51 -13.19 -3.21 2.41
CA PHE A 51 -12.86 -3.27 0.98
C PHE A 51 -14.11 -3.24 0.13
N VAL A 52 -14.07 -2.49 -0.97
CA VAL A 52 -15.18 -2.36 -1.92
C VAL A 52 -14.80 -2.88 -3.30
N THR A 53 -13.77 -2.33 -3.90
CA THR A 53 -13.33 -2.69 -5.26
C THR A 53 -11.86 -2.30 -5.49
N ALA A 54 -11.32 -2.71 -6.63
CA ALA A 54 -10.06 -2.19 -7.16
C ALA A 54 -10.37 -1.21 -8.30
N ALA A 55 -9.96 0.03 -8.16
CA ALA A 55 -10.23 1.06 -9.18
C ALA A 55 -9.34 0.90 -10.43
N LEU A 56 -8.21 0.20 -10.32
CA LEU A 56 -7.29 -0.09 -11.42
C LEU A 56 -7.17 -1.62 -11.59
N PRO A 57 -8.09 -2.26 -12.33
CA PRO A 57 -8.12 -3.72 -12.46
C PRO A 57 -6.97 -4.27 -13.31
N ARG A 58 -6.38 -3.45 -14.19
CA ARG A 58 -5.25 -3.82 -15.06
C ARG A 58 -4.04 -2.94 -14.78
N PRO A 59 -2.81 -3.47 -14.88
CA PRO A 59 -1.62 -2.68 -14.68
C PRO A 59 -1.43 -1.67 -15.82
N ALA A 60 -1.05 -0.43 -15.49
CA ALA A 60 -0.73 0.62 -16.45
C ALA A 60 0.67 1.22 -16.23
N GLY A 61 1.26 0.95 -15.08
CA GLY A 61 2.58 1.38 -14.63
C GLY A 61 2.71 1.07 -13.14
N ILE A 62 3.83 1.39 -12.55
CA ILE A 62 4.00 1.34 -11.09
C ILE A 62 3.23 2.52 -10.49
N THR A 63 2.29 2.25 -9.59
CA THR A 63 1.35 3.24 -9.07
C THR A 63 1.81 3.80 -7.73
N PHE A 64 2.24 5.06 -7.70
CA PHE A 64 2.61 5.80 -6.48
C PHE A 64 1.39 6.50 -5.86
N ALA A 65 1.65 7.46 -4.95
CA ALA A 65 0.61 8.17 -4.22
C ALA A 65 -0.37 8.92 -5.13
N VAL A 66 -1.64 8.69 -4.90
CA VAL A 66 -2.76 9.23 -5.70
C VAL A 66 -3.52 10.31 -4.94
N ASP A 67 -4.46 10.98 -5.62
CA ASP A 67 -5.50 11.76 -4.96
C ASP A 67 -6.88 11.37 -5.45
N ILE A 68 -7.87 11.43 -4.54
CA ILE A 68 -9.28 11.20 -4.82
C ILE A 68 -10.02 12.53 -4.71
N ALA A 69 -10.82 12.86 -5.73
CA ALA A 69 -11.62 14.07 -5.75
C ALA A 69 -13.07 13.78 -6.17
N GLU A 70 -13.99 14.61 -5.68
CA GLU A 70 -15.37 14.66 -6.15
C GLU A 70 -15.64 16.08 -6.67
N VAL A 71 -16.18 16.19 -7.86
CA VAL A 71 -16.60 17.46 -8.44
C VAL A 71 -17.91 17.22 -9.18
N ASP A 72 -18.96 17.97 -8.80
CA ASP A 72 -20.30 17.92 -9.38
C ASP A 72 -20.91 16.51 -9.44
N GLY A 73 -20.67 15.70 -8.40
CA GLY A 73 -21.18 14.32 -8.27
C GLY A 73 -20.41 13.30 -9.11
N ARG A 74 -19.29 13.66 -9.69
CA ARG A 74 -18.38 12.76 -10.41
C ARG A 74 -17.09 12.59 -9.65
N PHE A 75 -16.58 11.36 -9.62
CA PHE A 75 -15.38 10.99 -8.88
C PHE A 75 -14.18 10.86 -9.81
N PHE A 76 -13.02 11.26 -9.32
CA PHE A 76 -11.74 11.25 -10.03
C PHE A 76 -10.66 10.66 -9.14
N ILE A 77 -9.78 9.84 -9.71
CA ILE A 77 -8.52 9.46 -9.08
C ILE A 77 -7.40 9.91 -10.00
N TYR A 78 -6.55 10.81 -9.51
CA TYR A 78 -5.35 11.28 -10.19
C TYR A 78 -4.19 10.37 -9.80
N ILE A 79 -3.51 9.78 -10.78
CA ILE A 79 -2.61 8.65 -10.61
C ILE A 79 -1.25 8.97 -11.22
N PRO A 80 -0.15 8.94 -10.46
CA PRO A 80 1.18 8.94 -11.06
C PRO A 80 1.56 7.50 -11.43
N PHE A 81 1.83 7.25 -12.70
CA PHE A 81 2.46 6.02 -13.14
C PHE A 81 3.96 6.24 -13.33
N ILE A 82 4.75 5.39 -12.68
CA ILE A 82 6.19 5.31 -12.85
C ILE A 82 6.49 4.28 -13.93
N PRO A 83 7.53 4.47 -14.78
CA PRO A 83 7.91 3.51 -15.79
C PRO A 83 8.11 2.10 -15.24
N ALA A 84 7.55 1.12 -15.90
CA ALA A 84 7.79 -0.30 -15.69
C ALA A 84 8.39 -0.90 -16.97
N SER A 85 9.11 -2.01 -16.86
CA SER A 85 9.78 -2.65 -18.02
C SER A 85 8.84 -3.02 -19.17
N TRP A 86 7.57 -3.19 -18.88
CA TRP A 86 6.50 -3.52 -19.82
C TRP A 86 5.64 -2.32 -20.24
N SER A 87 5.84 -1.13 -19.65
CA SER A 87 5.09 0.09 -19.99
C SER A 87 5.79 0.89 -21.08
N ALA A 88 5.04 1.70 -21.81
CA ALA A 88 5.58 2.64 -22.79
C ALA A 88 6.11 3.94 -22.17
N LEU A 89 5.98 4.10 -20.86
CA LEU A 89 6.41 5.30 -20.16
C LEU A 89 7.94 5.34 -20.04
N THR A 90 8.50 6.53 -20.22
CA THR A 90 9.94 6.79 -20.07
C THR A 90 10.27 7.64 -18.85
N GLU A 91 9.26 8.26 -18.25
CA GLU A 91 9.35 9.09 -17.07
C GLU A 91 8.04 9.05 -16.29
N PRO A 92 8.03 9.42 -14.99
CA PRO A 92 6.82 9.54 -14.20
C PRO A 92 5.79 10.46 -14.88
N SER A 93 4.53 10.02 -14.93
CA SER A 93 3.48 10.72 -15.68
C SER A 93 2.16 10.64 -14.93
N ILE A 94 1.40 11.74 -14.89
CA ILE A 94 0.11 11.80 -14.21
C ILE A 94 -1.01 11.44 -15.17
N PHE A 95 -1.83 10.50 -14.76
CA PHE A 95 -3.06 10.07 -15.41
C PHE A 95 -4.28 10.36 -14.53
N VAL A 96 -5.47 10.22 -15.08
CA VAL A 96 -6.72 10.28 -14.34
C VAL A 96 -7.66 9.17 -14.78
N ILE A 97 -8.37 8.60 -13.81
CA ILE A 97 -9.56 7.77 -14.03
C ILE A 97 -10.75 8.44 -13.38
N HIS A 98 -11.97 8.18 -13.89
CA HIS A 98 -13.17 8.76 -13.33
C HIS A 98 -14.33 7.76 -13.32
N ALA A 99 -15.31 8.02 -12.45
CA ALA A 99 -16.54 7.23 -12.31
C ALA A 99 -17.69 8.11 -11.82
N ASP A 100 -18.93 7.65 -12.03
CA ASP A 100 -20.13 8.30 -11.50
C ASP A 100 -20.48 7.80 -10.09
N ALA A 101 -19.82 6.74 -9.61
CA ALA A 101 -19.90 6.22 -8.25
C ALA A 101 -18.53 5.70 -7.79
N MET A 102 -18.26 5.76 -6.50
CA MET A 102 -16.97 5.30 -5.94
C MET A 102 -16.76 3.79 -6.10
N GLU A 103 -17.83 3.03 -6.16
CA GLU A 103 -17.81 1.60 -6.47
C GLU A 103 -17.40 1.30 -7.93
N GLY A 104 -17.42 2.30 -8.80
CA GLY A 104 -17.18 2.20 -10.23
C GLY A 104 -18.44 1.92 -11.06
N PRO A 105 -18.31 1.47 -12.31
CA PRO A 105 -17.04 1.14 -12.96
C PRO A 105 -16.18 2.38 -13.21
N TRP A 106 -14.87 2.24 -13.01
CA TRP A 106 -13.89 3.28 -13.29
C TRP A 106 -13.47 3.24 -14.76
N SER A 107 -13.20 4.42 -15.34
CA SER A 107 -12.73 4.55 -16.72
C SER A 107 -11.34 3.95 -16.91
N GLU A 108 -10.94 3.75 -18.17
CA GLU A 108 -9.52 3.55 -18.50
C GLU A 108 -8.71 4.81 -18.16
N PRO A 109 -7.40 4.66 -17.82
CA PRO A 109 -6.53 5.80 -17.52
C PRO A 109 -6.37 6.76 -18.69
N ILE A 110 -6.59 8.05 -18.45
CA ILE A 110 -6.41 9.15 -19.40
C ILE A 110 -5.14 9.89 -19.04
N ASP A 111 -4.20 10.02 -19.98
CA ASP A 111 -2.95 10.75 -19.80
C ASP A 111 -3.18 12.26 -19.79
N LEU A 112 -2.81 12.92 -18.69
CA LEU A 112 -2.92 14.36 -18.54
C LEU A 112 -1.79 15.17 -19.22
N GLY A 113 -0.76 14.49 -19.74
CA GLY A 113 0.41 15.12 -20.33
C GLY A 113 1.38 15.73 -19.32
N ILE A 114 1.17 15.54 -18.02
CA ILE A 114 2.09 16.01 -16.97
C ILE A 114 3.21 15.00 -16.81
N ARG A 115 4.46 15.44 -17.00
CA ARG A 115 5.66 14.62 -17.02
C ARG A 115 6.62 14.97 -15.89
N GLY A 116 7.46 14.02 -15.45
CA GLY A 116 8.44 14.21 -14.37
C GLY A 116 7.79 14.61 -13.03
N ALA A 117 6.56 14.14 -12.78
CA ALA A 117 5.78 14.50 -11.60
C ALA A 117 5.14 13.26 -10.95
N ILE A 118 5.03 13.31 -9.62
CA ILE A 118 4.33 12.34 -8.79
C ILE A 118 3.45 13.08 -7.77
N ASP A 119 2.70 12.33 -6.97
CA ASP A 119 1.93 12.80 -5.82
C ASP A 119 0.93 13.91 -6.17
N PRO A 120 -0.04 13.67 -7.02
CA PRO A 120 -1.07 14.65 -7.30
C PRO A 120 -1.90 15.00 -6.06
N GLY A 121 -2.33 16.27 -5.95
CA GLY A 121 -3.30 16.76 -4.97
C GLY A 121 -4.26 17.72 -5.65
N HIS A 122 -5.55 17.38 -5.68
CA HIS A 122 -6.58 18.16 -6.38
C HIS A 122 -7.23 19.21 -5.46
N VAL A 123 -7.56 20.35 -6.03
CA VAL A 123 -8.39 21.37 -5.37
C VAL A 123 -9.18 22.19 -6.39
N VAL A 124 -10.35 22.69 -5.95
CA VAL A 124 -11.08 23.73 -6.66
C VAL A 124 -10.70 25.09 -6.06
N GLY A 125 -10.17 25.99 -6.87
CA GLY A 125 -9.78 27.33 -6.49
C GLY A 125 -10.98 28.23 -6.12
N GLU A 126 -10.69 29.42 -5.65
CA GLU A 126 -11.68 30.45 -5.31
C GLU A 126 -12.45 30.95 -6.52
N ASP A 127 -11.86 30.83 -7.70
CA ASP A 127 -12.43 31.20 -9.00
C ASP A 127 -13.25 30.07 -9.67
N GLY A 128 -13.36 28.90 -9.00
CA GLY A 128 -14.00 27.72 -9.54
C GLY A 128 -13.11 26.87 -10.47
N THR A 129 -11.91 27.32 -10.79
CA THR A 129 -10.96 26.55 -11.60
C THR A 129 -10.42 25.36 -10.81
N ARG A 130 -10.30 24.22 -11.48
CA ARG A 130 -9.68 23.02 -10.89
C ARG A 130 -8.17 23.09 -11.04
N TYR A 131 -7.46 22.75 -9.99
CA TYR A 131 -5.99 22.70 -9.96
C TYR A 131 -5.49 21.35 -9.47
N LEU A 132 -4.35 20.95 -10.02
CA LEU A 132 -3.59 19.81 -9.54
C LEU A 132 -2.23 20.29 -9.03
N PHE A 133 -1.92 19.92 -7.80
CA PHE A 133 -0.60 20.10 -7.21
C PHE A 133 0.20 18.80 -7.34
N THR A 134 1.52 18.87 -7.36
CA THR A 134 2.41 17.70 -7.44
C THR A 134 3.59 17.85 -6.49
N ASN A 135 4.41 16.82 -6.38
CA ASN A 135 5.67 16.87 -5.62
C ASN A 135 6.53 18.09 -5.98
N GLY A 136 7.36 18.56 -5.02
CA GLY A 136 8.10 19.81 -5.14
C GLY A 136 7.19 21.05 -5.17
N ILE A 137 5.94 20.87 -4.80
CA ILE A 137 4.80 21.79 -4.79
C ILE A 137 4.75 22.66 -6.04
N ARG A 138 4.48 21.99 -7.12
CA ARG A 138 4.16 22.58 -8.42
C ARG A 138 2.65 22.51 -8.62
N ARG A 139 2.08 23.43 -9.36
CA ARG A 139 0.65 23.54 -9.63
C ARG A 139 0.39 23.68 -11.13
N ILE A 140 -0.70 23.08 -11.60
CA ILE A 140 -1.22 23.24 -12.97
C ILE A 140 -2.74 23.37 -12.93
N ALA A 141 -3.30 24.23 -13.77
CA ALA A 141 -4.73 24.29 -13.96
C ALA A 141 -5.22 23.11 -14.81
N LEU A 142 -6.40 22.60 -14.49
CA LEU A 142 -7.13 21.62 -15.28
C LEU A 142 -8.26 22.32 -16.04
N ARG A 143 -8.72 21.72 -17.14
CA ARG A 143 -9.97 22.09 -17.75
C ARG A 143 -11.14 21.68 -16.88
N GLU A 144 -12.32 22.24 -17.14
CA GLU A 144 -13.55 22.04 -16.36
C GLU A 144 -13.89 20.55 -16.18
N ASP A 145 -13.69 19.73 -17.20
CA ASP A 145 -13.93 18.28 -17.15
C ASP A 145 -12.95 17.52 -16.24
N GLY A 146 -11.81 18.13 -15.86
CA GLY A 146 -10.76 17.52 -15.03
C GLY A 146 -9.95 16.43 -15.72
N LEU A 147 -10.12 16.26 -17.04
CA LEU A 147 -9.51 15.19 -17.83
C LEU A 147 -8.37 15.69 -18.73
N SER A 148 -8.06 16.95 -18.67
CA SER A 148 -6.95 17.57 -19.41
C SER A 148 -6.43 18.82 -18.69
N THR A 149 -5.21 19.22 -19.02
CA THR A 149 -4.56 20.40 -18.44
C THR A 149 -4.92 21.69 -19.18
N ALA A 150 -4.82 22.84 -18.48
CA ALA A 150 -5.05 24.17 -19.00
C ALA A 150 -3.92 25.11 -18.54
N GLY A 151 -2.71 24.95 -19.07
CA GLY A 151 -1.55 25.76 -18.75
C GLY A 151 -0.28 24.93 -18.53
N GLU A 152 0.70 25.53 -17.91
CA GLU A 152 1.99 24.94 -17.62
C GLU A 152 2.10 24.55 -16.13
N LEU A 153 2.98 23.61 -15.82
CA LEU A 153 3.27 23.21 -14.44
C LEU A 153 4.22 24.24 -13.81
N GLU A 154 3.73 24.96 -12.83
CA GLU A 154 4.45 26.07 -12.17
C GLU A 154 4.85 25.69 -10.75
N HIS A 155 6.09 26.03 -10.33
CA HIS A 155 6.52 25.96 -8.94
C HIS A 155 5.84 27.07 -8.13
N VAL A 156 5.25 26.74 -6.98
CA VAL A 156 4.43 27.70 -6.22
C VAL A 156 4.75 27.77 -4.72
N TYR A 157 5.60 26.87 -4.20
CA TYR A 157 5.95 26.86 -2.79
C TYR A 157 7.20 26.03 -2.52
N ASP A 158 8.15 26.59 -1.74
CA ASP A 158 9.44 25.96 -1.43
C ASP A 158 9.39 24.96 -0.26
N GLY A 159 8.26 24.90 0.44
CA GLY A 159 8.11 24.08 1.65
C GLY A 159 8.61 24.76 2.92
N TRP A 160 8.44 24.06 4.03
CA TRP A 160 9.04 24.41 5.30
C TRP A 160 10.33 23.61 5.48
N HIS A 161 11.42 24.29 5.81
CA HIS A 161 12.72 23.67 6.08
C HIS A 161 12.84 23.34 7.56
N TYR A 162 13.05 22.06 7.87
CA TYR A 162 13.35 21.61 9.23
C TYR A 162 14.79 21.97 9.63
N PRO A 163 15.12 21.96 10.93
CA PRO A 163 16.48 22.23 11.43
C PRO A 163 17.53 21.32 10.80
N ASP A 164 18.67 21.85 10.41
CA ASP A 164 19.74 21.15 9.69
C ASP A 164 20.31 19.94 10.48
N GLU A 165 20.21 19.97 11.80
CA GLU A 165 20.65 18.87 12.66
C GLU A 165 19.70 17.64 12.65
N TRP A 166 18.52 17.74 12.07
CA TRP A 166 17.61 16.60 11.97
C TRP A 166 18.06 15.65 10.88
N ILE A 167 18.17 14.38 11.25
CA ILE A 167 18.59 13.33 10.33
C ILE A 167 17.35 12.81 9.59
N THR A 168 17.38 12.92 8.26
CA THR A 168 16.32 12.50 7.33
C THR A 168 16.93 11.70 6.19
N GLU A 169 16.08 11.09 5.36
CA GLU A 169 16.52 10.43 4.13
C GLU A 169 16.93 11.47 3.07
N ALA A 170 16.06 12.45 2.85
CA ALA A 170 16.24 13.57 1.92
C ALA A 170 15.24 14.67 2.28
N TYR A 171 15.35 15.84 1.68
CA TYR A 171 14.32 16.89 1.89
C TYR A 171 12.95 16.42 1.39
N ALA A 172 12.87 15.86 0.19
CA ALA A 172 11.71 15.17 -0.40
C ALA A 172 10.36 15.87 -0.09
N LEU A 173 10.15 17.09 -0.63
CA LEU A 173 8.89 17.80 -0.51
C LEU A 173 7.85 17.16 -1.41
N GLU A 174 6.85 16.49 -0.83
CA GLU A 174 5.96 15.58 -1.55
C GLU A 174 4.55 15.51 -0.93
N GLY A 175 3.67 14.72 -1.52
CA GLY A 175 2.35 14.38 -0.97
C GLY A 175 1.41 15.55 -0.73
N PRO A 176 1.29 16.56 -1.64
CA PRO A 176 0.39 17.68 -1.39
C PRO A 176 -1.06 17.22 -1.32
N LYS A 177 -1.73 17.51 -0.19
CA LYS A 177 -3.17 17.39 -0.02
C LYS A 177 -3.73 18.74 0.36
N LEU A 178 -4.82 19.12 -0.27
CA LEU A 178 -5.41 20.43 -0.05
C LEU A 178 -6.79 20.31 0.59
N LEU A 179 -7.04 21.17 1.57
CA LEU A 179 -8.37 21.33 2.15
C LEU A 179 -8.73 22.80 2.29
N ARG A 180 -10.01 23.09 2.31
CA ARG A 180 -10.55 24.44 2.55
C ARG A 180 -11.22 24.50 3.92
N LYS A 181 -10.80 25.49 4.72
CA LYS A 181 -11.40 25.75 6.04
C LYS A 181 -11.35 27.23 6.35
N ASP A 182 -12.47 27.80 6.80
CA ASP A 182 -12.58 29.21 7.25
C ASP A 182 -12.01 30.24 6.26
N GLY A 183 -12.22 29.98 4.93
CA GLY A 183 -11.75 30.83 3.85
C GLY A 183 -10.24 30.75 3.57
N TRP A 184 -9.55 29.73 4.13
CA TRP A 184 -8.18 29.41 3.81
C TRP A 184 -8.10 28.13 2.97
N PHE A 185 -7.11 28.09 2.10
CA PHE A 185 -6.57 26.85 1.56
C PHE A 185 -5.44 26.41 2.46
N TYR A 186 -5.50 25.17 2.94
CA TYR A 186 -4.41 24.51 3.63
C TYR A 186 -3.76 23.49 2.70
N LEU A 187 -2.45 23.59 2.60
CA LEU A 187 -1.60 22.66 1.89
C LEU A 187 -0.90 21.79 2.94
N ILE A 188 -1.29 20.54 3.00
CA ILE A 188 -0.66 19.52 3.83
C ILE A 188 0.32 18.76 2.96
N SER A 189 1.56 18.64 3.36
CA SER A 189 2.61 17.99 2.59
C SER A 189 3.51 17.15 3.49
N ALA A 190 4.35 16.33 2.89
CA ALA A 190 5.37 15.56 3.59
C ALA A 190 6.77 16.07 3.22
N VAL A 191 7.69 15.92 4.16
CA VAL A 191 9.13 16.13 3.94
C VAL A 191 9.93 15.07 4.70
N GLY A 192 11.19 14.89 4.35
CA GLY A 192 12.15 14.06 5.08
C GLY A 192 12.34 12.65 4.54
N GLY A 193 11.51 12.21 3.59
CA GLY A 193 11.57 10.87 2.99
C GLY A 193 11.10 9.75 3.93
N THR A 194 10.56 8.67 3.38
CA THR A 194 9.87 7.61 4.14
C THR A 194 10.78 6.43 4.51
N ALA A 195 11.81 6.13 3.72
CA ALA A 195 12.69 4.98 3.92
C ALA A 195 13.90 5.25 4.81
N GLY A 196 14.10 6.47 5.24
CA GLY A 196 15.24 6.89 6.06
C GLY A 196 15.17 6.45 7.54
N PRO A 197 15.74 7.25 8.42
CA PRO A 197 15.71 6.97 9.86
C PRO A 197 14.27 7.07 10.41
N PRO A 198 13.96 6.42 11.55
CA PRO A 198 12.62 6.44 12.16
C PRO A 198 11.99 7.81 12.32
N THR A 199 12.81 8.85 12.52
CA THR A 199 12.39 10.23 12.77
C THR A 199 12.40 11.11 11.51
N GLY A 200 12.68 10.54 10.32
CA GLY A 200 12.93 11.31 9.10
C GLY A 200 11.69 11.91 8.48
N HIS A 201 10.68 11.09 8.23
CA HIS A 201 9.45 11.52 7.55
C HIS A 201 8.52 12.30 8.49
N MET A 202 7.87 13.36 7.96
CA MET A 202 7.01 14.21 8.76
C MET A 202 5.94 14.91 7.91
N VAL A 203 4.86 15.32 8.56
CA VAL A 203 3.77 16.11 7.97
C VAL A 203 3.99 17.57 8.27
N ILE A 204 3.90 18.42 7.25
CA ILE A 204 3.96 19.89 7.36
C ILE A 204 2.68 20.53 6.82
N ALA A 205 2.40 21.75 7.25
CA ALA A 205 1.28 22.53 6.76
C ALA A 205 1.73 23.95 6.35
N ALA A 206 1.10 24.42 5.28
CA ALA A 206 1.08 25.83 4.89
C ALA A 206 -0.36 26.25 4.58
N ARG A 207 -0.65 27.54 4.54
CA ARG A 207 -1.97 28.05 4.14
C ARG A 207 -1.88 29.30 3.30
N SER A 208 -2.93 29.57 2.53
CA SER A 208 -3.09 30.78 1.74
C SER A 208 -4.56 31.18 1.62
N ARG A 209 -4.86 32.44 1.36
CA ARG A 209 -6.20 32.91 1.01
C ARG A 209 -6.55 32.64 -0.45
N SER A 210 -5.54 32.38 -1.27
CA SER A 210 -5.70 32.05 -2.68
C SER A 210 -4.98 30.75 -3.01
N VAL A 211 -5.54 29.96 -3.93
CA VAL A 211 -4.86 28.78 -4.49
C VAL A 211 -3.54 29.15 -5.19
N HIS A 212 -3.37 30.41 -5.51
CA HIS A 212 -2.15 30.96 -6.14
C HIS A 212 -1.05 31.32 -5.13
N GLY A 213 -1.34 31.27 -3.83
CA GLY A 213 -0.43 31.79 -2.79
C GLY A 213 -0.59 33.30 -2.55
N PRO A 214 0.32 33.97 -1.82
CA PRO A 214 1.50 33.33 -1.22
C PRO A 214 1.14 32.35 -0.10
N TRP A 215 1.95 31.30 0.05
CA TRP A 215 1.78 30.26 1.06
C TRP A 215 2.53 30.64 2.35
N GLU A 216 1.81 30.69 3.47
CA GLU A 216 2.33 30.95 4.81
C GLU A 216 2.60 29.61 5.52
N ASN A 217 3.83 29.40 6.01
CA ASN A 217 4.18 28.22 6.80
C ASN A 217 3.48 28.23 8.15
N SER A 218 3.03 27.06 8.59
CA SER A 218 2.59 26.88 9.98
C SER A 218 3.76 27.16 10.95
N PRO A 219 3.56 28.03 11.95
CA PRO A 219 4.56 28.22 13.02
C PRO A 219 4.65 26.98 13.94
N ARG A 220 3.79 25.99 13.73
CA ARG A 220 3.71 24.72 14.47
C ARG A 220 4.29 23.55 13.69
N ASN A 221 4.92 23.79 12.53
CA ASN A 221 5.55 22.70 11.77
C ASN A 221 6.67 22.02 12.57
N PRO A 222 6.77 20.68 12.49
CA PRO A 222 5.89 19.77 11.76
C PRO A 222 4.56 19.53 12.49
N VAL A 223 3.47 19.34 11.73
CA VAL A 223 2.13 18.98 12.24
C VAL A 223 2.18 17.63 12.95
N ALA A 224 2.88 16.66 12.36
CA ALA A 224 3.15 15.36 12.96
C ALA A 224 4.54 14.85 12.57
N ARG A 225 5.21 14.20 13.52
CA ARG A 225 6.53 13.61 13.35
C ARG A 225 6.77 12.54 14.41
N THR A 226 7.54 11.52 14.08
CA THR A 226 8.17 10.64 15.07
C THR A 226 9.34 11.38 15.69
N LYS A 227 9.27 11.65 16.99
CA LYS A 227 10.28 12.46 17.71
C LYS A 227 11.45 11.63 18.22
N ASP A 228 11.18 10.34 18.52
CA ASP A 228 12.14 9.41 19.09
C ASP A 228 11.96 8.00 18.47
N ALA A 229 13.06 7.34 18.17
CA ALA A 229 13.05 5.98 17.63
C ALA A 229 12.46 4.91 18.59
N ALA A 230 12.27 5.25 19.88
CA ALA A 230 11.55 4.38 20.83
C ALA A 230 10.01 4.48 20.69
N GLN A 231 9.48 5.46 19.97
CA GLN A 231 8.03 5.54 19.71
C GLN A 231 7.55 4.33 18.89
N ALA A 232 6.28 3.98 19.05
CA ALA A 232 5.68 2.81 18.39
C ALA A 232 5.61 2.93 16.86
N TRP A 233 5.49 4.15 16.33
CA TRP A 233 5.32 4.41 14.91
C TRP A 233 6.45 5.28 14.37
N TRP A 234 7.10 4.79 13.32
CA TRP A 234 8.23 5.42 12.64
C TRP A 234 7.83 6.05 11.30
N SER A 235 8.56 7.09 10.91
CA SER A 235 8.38 7.75 9.61
C SER A 235 6.92 8.10 9.31
N ARG A 236 6.25 8.73 10.28
CA ARG A 236 4.85 9.18 10.14
C ARG A 236 4.76 10.32 9.14
N GLY A 237 4.06 10.13 8.04
CA GLY A 237 3.97 11.14 7.00
C GLY A 237 2.89 10.86 5.96
N HIS A 238 2.92 11.64 4.87
CA HIS A 238 2.04 11.52 3.72
C HIS A 238 0.55 11.50 4.12
N ALA A 239 0.06 12.60 4.69
CA ALA A 239 -1.21 12.63 5.39
C ALA A 239 -2.34 13.32 4.60
N THR A 240 -3.57 12.84 4.82
CA THR A 240 -4.82 13.53 4.50
C THR A 240 -5.51 13.94 5.79
N ILE A 241 -5.96 15.22 5.90
CA ILE A 241 -6.75 15.71 7.04
C ILE A 241 -8.21 15.85 6.61
N VAL A 242 -9.13 15.27 7.38
CA VAL A 242 -10.57 15.26 7.11
C VAL A 242 -11.39 15.63 8.34
N PRO A 243 -12.59 16.21 8.18
CA PRO A 243 -13.51 16.37 9.29
C PRO A 243 -14.01 14.99 9.76
N GLY A 244 -14.19 14.84 11.06
CA GLY A 244 -14.73 13.63 11.67
C GLY A 244 -16.20 13.37 11.34
N PRO A 245 -16.79 12.29 11.85
CA PRO A 245 -18.15 11.88 11.49
C PRO A 245 -19.22 12.94 11.82
N THR A 246 -19.10 13.63 12.95
CA THR A 246 -20.04 14.70 13.34
C THR A 246 -19.71 16.06 12.73
N GLY A 247 -18.51 16.22 12.18
CA GLY A 247 -18.01 17.48 11.62
C GLY A 247 -17.41 18.45 12.65
N ASP A 248 -17.50 18.14 13.95
CA ASP A 248 -17.01 19.02 15.02
C ASP A 248 -15.52 18.79 15.34
N ASP A 249 -15.03 17.60 15.06
CA ASP A 249 -13.66 17.15 15.25
C ASP A 249 -12.94 16.94 13.90
N TRP A 250 -11.62 16.83 13.95
CA TRP A 250 -10.78 16.64 12.76
C TRP A 250 -9.79 15.52 12.99
N TRP A 251 -9.50 14.81 11.92
CA TRP A 251 -8.67 13.62 11.95
C TRP A 251 -7.65 13.63 10.83
N MET A 252 -6.47 13.12 11.13
CA MET A 252 -5.42 12.91 10.15
C MET A 252 -5.23 11.41 9.93
N ILE A 253 -5.28 11.02 8.66
CA ILE A 253 -4.95 9.69 8.19
C ILE A 253 -3.59 9.80 7.52
N SER A 254 -2.61 9.04 8.01
CA SER A 254 -1.24 9.01 7.52
C SER A 254 -0.75 7.59 7.40
N HIS A 255 0.48 7.40 6.97
CA HIS A 255 1.15 6.12 7.09
C HIS A 255 2.33 6.15 8.06
N GLY A 256 2.77 4.97 8.48
CA GLY A 256 4.01 4.78 9.24
C GLY A 256 4.42 3.33 9.33
N TYR A 257 5.70 3.11 9.60
CA TYR A 257 6.21 1.79 9.95
C TYR A 257 6.04 1.54 11.44
N GLU A 258 5.67 0.32 11.80
CA GLU A 258 5.67 -0.08 13.20
C GLU A 258 7.10 -0.36 13.68
N ASN A 259 7.42 0.14 14.86
CA ASN A 259 8.73 -0.06 15.51
C ASN A 259 9.05 -1.56 15.63
N GLY A 260 10.18 -1.97 15.06
CA GLY A 260 10.62 -3.35 15.02
C GLY A 260 9.98 -4.20 13.89
N TYR A 261 8.98 -3.68 13.15
CA TYR A 261 8.24 -4.46 12.15
C TYR A 261 8.14 -3.79 10.78
N ARG A 262 9.26 -3.24 10.29
CA ARG A 262 9.32 -2.68 8.92
C ARG A 262 8.90 -3.67 7.83
N THR A 263 8.95 -4.96 8.11
CA THR A 263 8.50 -6.04 7.21
C THR A 263 7.02 -5.99 6.90
N LEU A 264 6.19 -5.38 7.77
CA LEU A 264 4.75 -5.17 7.53
C LEU A 264 4.46 -4.04 6.56
N GLY A 265 5.49 -3.26 6.17
CA GLY A 265 5.33 -2.08 5.32
C GLY A 265 4.75 -0.87 6.07
N ARG A 266 4.24 0.09 5.32
CA ARG A 266 3.65 1.34 5.82
C ARG A 266 2.16 1.14 6.05
N GLN A 267 1.76 1.15 7.31
CA GLN A 267 0.40 0.87 7.74
C GLN A 267 -0.41 2.15 7.92
N ILE A 268 -1.75 2.08 7.82
CA ILE A 268 -2.64 3.23 7.97
C ILE A 268 -2.78 3.61 9.43
N LEU A 269 -2.42 4.85 9.73
CA LEU A 269 -2.50 5.46 11.05
C LEU A 269 -3.62 6.50 11.08
N LEU A 270 -4.31 6.59 12.21
CA LEU A 270 -5.33 7.58 12.49
C LEU A 270 -4.96 8.35 13.76
N GLU A 271 -5.05 9.68 13.72
CA GLU A 271 -4.83 10.52 14.88
C GLU A 271 -5.75 11.76 14.88
N PRO A 272 -6.13 12.26 16.07
CA PRO A 272 -6.91 13.48 16.18
C PRO A 272 -6.05 14.69 15.77
N VAL A 273 -6.71 15.67 15.14
CA VAL A 273 -6.11 16.98 14.82
C VAL A 273 -6.80 18.05 15.64
N THR A 274 -6.01 18.83 16.38
CA THR A 274 -6.46 20.01 17.08
C THR A 274 -6.18 21.24 16.24
N TRP A 275 -7.14 22.14 16.11
CA TRP A 275 -6.95 23.44 15.48
C TRP A 275 -6.65 24.48 16.55
N THR A 276 -5.57 25.22 16.40
CA THR A 276 -5.21 26.33 17.31
C THR A 276 -6.15 27.52 17.12
N ASP A 277 -6.18 28.45 18.07
CA ASP A 277 -7.05 29.66 18.00
C ASP A 277 -6.72 30.52 16.76
N ASP A 278 -5.48 30.51 16.30
CA ASP A 278 -5.01 31.18 15.09
C ASP A 278 -5.16 30.32 13.82
N GLY A 279 -5.81 29.15 13.92
CA GLY A 279 -6.27 28.32 12.81
C GLY A 279 -5.20 27.43 12.19
N TRP A 280 -4.27 26.86 12.98
CA TRP A 280 -3.29 25.90 12.48
C TRP A 280 -3.59 24.46 12.97
N PRO A 281 -3.40 23.45 12.10
CA PRO A 281 -3.56 22.06 12.52
C PRO A 281 -2.36 21.58 13.34
N VAL A 282 -2.62 20.80 14.38
CA VAL A 282 -1.62 20.13 15.21
C VAL A 282 -2.05 18.69 15.43
N GLY A 283 -1.19 17.75 15.07
CA GLY A 283 -1.39 16.32 15.30
C GLY A 283 -1.03 15.90 16.73
N ALA A 284 -1.24 14.64 17.04
CA ALA A 284 -0.91 14.07 18.35
C ALA A 284 0.61 13.81 18.48
N ASP A 285 1.15 14.04 19.68
CA ASP A 285 2.58 13.81 19.96
C ASP A 285 2.95 12.32 19.90
N ASP A 286 2.09 11.46 20.46
CA ASP A 286 2.25 10.01 20.46
C ASP A 286 0.91 9.34 20.13
N ILE A 287 0.99 8.30 19.30
CA ILE A 287 -0.15 7.52 18.83
C ILE A 287 0.05 6.01 19.02
N GLY A 288 0.98 5.63 19.90
CA GLY A 288 1.34 4.23 20.18
C GLY A 288 0.45 3.53 21.20
N GLY A 289 -0.44 4.27 21.87
CA GLY A 289 -1.35 3.74 22.90
C GLY A 289 -2.80 3.66 22.43
N ASP A 290 -3.70 3.48 23.41
CA ASP A 290 -5.15 3.60 23.20
C ASP A 290 -5.54 5.06 22.96
N LEU A 291 -6.19 5.33 21.83
CA LEU A 291 -6.72 6.63 21.46
C LEU A 291 -8.23 6.64 21.56
N VAL A 292 -8.81 7.78 21.94
CA VAL A 292 -10.28 7.95 21.91
C VAL A 292 -10.72 7.97 20.44
N ALA A 293 -11.66 7.10 20.12
CA ALA A 293 -12.16 6.98 18.76
C ALA A 293 -13.06 8.17 18.35
N PRO A 294 -13.20 8.44 17.02
CA PRO A 294 -14.21 9.36 16.52
C PRO A 294 -15.61 9.04 17.03
N ALA A 295 -16.47 10.04 17.07
CA ALA A 295 -17.86 9.85 17.52
C ALA A 295 -18.58 8.81 16.64
N GLY A 296 -19.27 7.87 17.27
CA GLY A 296 -20.01 6.81 16.57
C GLY A 296 -19.17 5.65 16.08
N ALA A 297 -17.87 5.59 16.42
CA ALA A 297 -17.00 4.51 16.02
C ALA A 297 -17.45 3.14 16.53
N SER A 298 -17.22 2.14 15.69
CA SER A 298 -17.38 0.72 16.04
C SER A 298 -16.08 0.18 16.68
N PRO A 299 -16.16 -0.90 17.48
CA PRO A 299 -14.96 -1.59 17.93
C PRO A 299 -14.11 -2.08 16.75
N GLN A 300 -12.79 -1.97 16.87
CA GLN A 300 -11.88 -2.50 15.86
C GLN A 300 -12.10 -4.01 15.64
N ALA A 301 -11.85 -4.45 14.38
CA ALA A 301 -11.87 -5.87 14.05
C ALA A 301 -10.79 -6.64 14.83
N GLY A 302 -11.09 -7.89 15.11
CA GLY A 302 -10.13 -8.82 15.72
C GLY A 302 -9.04 -9.30 14.74
N PRO A 303 -8.20 -10.26 15.17
CA PRO A 303 -7.12 -10.83 14.37
C PRO A 303 -7.60 -11.35 13.00
N THR A 304 -6.76 -11.23 11.99
CA THR A 304 -7.09 -11.63 10.63
C THR A 304 -7.06 -13.15 10.48
N SER A 305 -8.13 -13.72 9.93
CA SER A 305 -8.18 -15.12 9.52
C SER A 305 -9.10 -15.29 8.32
N TRP A 306 -8.65 -16.06 7.34
CA TRP A 306 -9.45 -16.36 6.15
C TRP A 306 -9.00 -17.65 5.48
N THR A 307 -9.90 -18.26 4.72
CA THR A 307 -9.61 -19.36 3.81
C THR A 307 -10.12 -18.98 2.43
N ASP A 308 -9.33 -19.27 1.41
CA ASP A 308 -9.70 -19.22 0.01
C ASP A 308 -9.65 -20.66 -0.54
N ASP A 309 -10.76 -21.18 -0.95
CA ASP A 309 -10.90 -22.51 -1.56
C ASP A 309 -10.82 -22.45 -3.09
N PHE A 310 -10.63 -21.28 -3.63
CA PHE A 310 -10.53 -21.01 -5.05
C PHE A 310 -11.68 -21.56 -5.89
N THR A 311 -12.89 -21.51 -5.35
CA THR A 311 -14.13 -21.80 -6.10
C THR A 311 -14.50 -20.66 -7.06
N ALA A 312 -13.88 -19.49 -6.89
CA ALA A 312 -13.94 -18.35 -7.78
C ALA A 312 -12.52 -17.82 -8.06
N LEU A 313 -12.35 -16.98 -9.09
CA LEU A 313 -11.08 -16.29 -9.33
C LEU A 313 -10.71 -15.40 -8.13
N PRO A 314 -9.41 -15.27 -7.82
CA PRO A 314 -8.94 -14.51 -6.68
C PRO A 314 -9.49 -13.09 -6.61
N SER A 315 -10.00 -12.69 -5.46
CA SER A 315 -10.43 -11.32 -5.20
C SER A 315 -9.22 -10.41 -4.98
N ALA A 316 -9.23 -9.22 -5.55
CA ALA A 316 -8.22 -8.19 -5.31
C ALA A 316 -8.08 -7.80 -3.82
N GLN A 317 -9.11 -8.01 -3.01
CA GLN A 317 -9.01 -7.83 -1.55
C GLN A 317 -7.92 -8.70 -0.91
N ARG A 318 -7.69 -9.91 -1.45
CA ARG A 318 -6.75 -10.89 -0.91
C ARG A 318 -5.52 -11.07 -1.77
N TRP A 319 -5.69 -11.07 -3.08
CA TRP A 319 -4.65 -11.48 -4.00
C TRP A 319 -4.42 -10.45 -5.10
N THR A 320 -3.18 -10.08 -5.27
CA THR A 320 -2.73 -9.23 -6.37
C THR A 320 -1.44 -9.81 -6.95
N PHE A 321 -1.20 -9.66 -8.25
CA PHE A 321 0.10 -9.99 -8.82
C PHE A 321 1.14 -8.95 -8.43
N HIS A 322 2.35 -9.39 -8.16
CA HIS A 322 3.53 -8.53 -8.06
C HIS A 322 4.17 -8.35 -9.44
N ALA A 323 4.46 -7.11 -9.82
CA ALA A 323 5.08 -6.74 -11.09
C ALA A 323 4.45 -7.42 -12.33
N PRO A 324 3.12 -7.36 -12.48
CA PRO A 324 2.44 -8.02 -13.58
C PRO A 324 2.64 -7.31 -14.91
N GLY A 325 2.72 -8.09 -15.99
CA GLY A 325 2.52 -7.56 -17.34
C GLY A 325 1.03 -7.36 -17.67
N PRO A 326 0.72 -6.74 -18.83
CA PRO A 326 -0.68 -6.44 -19.20
C PRO A 326 -1.62 -7.65 -19.29
N ALA A 327 -1.09 -8.82 -19.64
CA ALA A 327 -1.85 -10.06 -19.81
C ALA A 327 -1.80 -10.99 -18.58
N GLU A 328 -1.32 -10.51 -17.43
CA GLU A 328 -1.02 -11.37 -16.28
C GLU A 328 -2.25 -12.13 -15.76
N ALA A 329 -3.44 -11.52 -15.79
CA ALA A 329 -4.68 -12.15 -15.37
C ALA A 329 -5.07 -13.39 -16.22
N GLU A 330 -4.61 -13.47 -17.47
CA GLU A 330 -4.85 -14.60 -18.36
C GLU A 330 -4.14 -15.88 -17.91
N ARG A 331 -3.18 -15.79 -17.00
CA ARG A 331 -2.49 -16.93 -16.39
C ARG A 331 -3.38 -17.69 -15.41
N LEU A 332 -4.49 -17.09 -14.96
CA LEU A 332 -5.38 -17.67 -13.96
C LEU A 332 -6.56 -18.36 -14.63
N ARG A 333 -6.84 -19.59 -14.21
CA ARG A 333 -8.08 -20.30 -14.54
C ARG A 333 -8.54 -21.15 -13.36
N LEU A 334 -9.82 -21.46 -13.33
CA LEU A 334 -10.40 -22.38 -12.33
C LEU A 334 -10.49 -23.80 -12.93
N ASP A 335 -9.97 -24.76 -12.16
CA ASP A 335 -10.04 -26.17 -12.49
C ASP A 335 -9.77 -26.98 -11.21
N ASP A 336 -10.83 -27.27 -10.45
CA ASP A 336 -10.75 -27.89 -9.11
C ASP A 336 -9.74 -27.17 -8.19
N GLY A 337 -9.86 -25.84 -8.14
CA GLY A 337 -8.95 -24.89 -7.51
C GLY A 337 -8.43 -23.84 -8.49
N LEU A 338 -7.47 -23.04 -8.06
CA LEU A 338 -6.81 -22.02 -8.87
C LEU A 338 -5.64 -22.63 -9.62
N VAL A 339 -5.68 -22.64 -10.94
CA VAL A 339 -4.54 -22.98 -11.79
C VAL A 339 -3.83 -21.72 -12.22
N ILE A 340 -2.52 -21.69 -11.99
CA ILE A 340 -1.60 -20.60 -12.39
C ILE A 340 -0.68 -21.14 -13.49
N ALA A 341 -0.74 -20.56 -14.69
CA ALA A 341 0.23 -20.86 -15.73
C ALA A 341 1.62 -20.32 -15.30
N ALA A 342 2.64 -21.14 -15.43
CA ALA A 342 4.00 -20.82 -15.06
C ALA A 342 4.55 -19.63 -15.89
N LYS A 343 5.47 -18.87 -15.30
CA LYS A 343 6.14 -17.73 -15.91
C LYS A 343 7.55 -17.60 -15.35
N GLY A 344 8.50 -17.30 -16.22
CA GLY A 344 9.89 -17.12 -15.82
C GLY A 344 10.60 -18.43 -15.45
N ASP A 345 11.85 -18.32 -15.07
CA ASP A 345 12.70 -19.46 -14.74
C ASP A 345 12.87 -19.67 -13.23
N SER A 346 12.40 -18.71 -12.44
CA SER A 346 12.55 -18.68 -10.98
C SER A 346 11.42 -17.90 -10.29
N PRO A 347 11.28 -17.98 -8.97
CA PRO A 347 10.34 -17.13 -8.23
C PRO A 347 10.53 -15.62 -8.49
N ALA A 348 11.76 -15.17 -8.77
CA ALA A 348 12.11 -13.76 -9.00
C ALA A 348 11.38 -13.14 -10.20
N ASP A 349 11.22 -13.91 -11.26
CA ASP A 349 10.60 -13.47 -12.53
C ASP A 349 9.23 -14.11 -12.80
N ALA A 350 8.69 -14.84 -11.82
CA ALA A 350 7.41 -15.53 -11.92
C ALA A 350 6.18 -14.61 -11.79
N SER A 351 6.35 -13.33 -11.43
CA SER A 351 5.23 -12.43 -11.10
C SER A 351 4.24 -13.11 -10.14
N PRO A 352 4.64 -13.39 -8.89
CA PRO A 352 3.85 -14.19 -7.97
C PRO A 352 2.54 -13.49 -7.58
N LEU A 353 1.55 -14.31 -7.21
CA LEU A 353 0.28 -13.84 -6.64
C LEU A 353 0.47 -13.65 -5.14
N VAL A 354 0.44 -12.39 -4.67
CA VAL A 354 0.77 -12.01 -3.30
C VAL A 354 -0.45 -11.59 -2.51
N THR A 355 -0.39 -11.78 -1.18
CA THR A 355 -1.38 -11.28 -0.22
C THR A 355 -0.72 -10.47 0.88
N ILE A 356 -1.38 -9.40 1.35
CA ILE A 356 -0.87 -8.57 2.44
C ILE A 356 -1.02 -9.33 3.77
N ALA A 357 0.07 -9.38 4.55
CA ALA A 357 0.07 -9.90 5.91
C ALA A 357 0.05 -8.71 6.90
N PRO A 358 -1.06 -8.52 7.65
CA PRO A 358 -1.16 -7.40 8.59
C PRO A 358 -0.67 -7.73 10.01
N ASP A 359 -0.32 -8.98 10.30
CA ASP A 359 -0.07 -9.47 11.65
C ASP A 359 1.43 -9.72 11.88
N HIS A 360 1.93 -9.47 13.10
CA HIS A 360 3.31 -9.77 13.50
C HIS A 360 3.63 -11.26 13.44
N SER A 361 2.63 -12.05 13.80
CA SER A 361 2.73 -13.51 13.86
C SER A 361 1.55 -14.12 13.14
N TYR A 362 1.81 -15.00 12.19
CA TYR A 362 0.78 -15.64 11.38
C TYR A 362 1.24 -16.98 10.81
N GLU A 363 0.27 -17.76 10.36
CA GLU A 363 0.48 -18.92 9.50
C GLU A 363 -0.24 -18.72 8.17
N ILE A 364 0.43 -19.12 7.10
CA ILE A 364 -0.16 -19.28 5.78
C ILE A 364 0.05 -20.73 5.32
N GLU A 365 -1.03 -21.40 4.92
CA GLU A 365 -1.03 -22.78 4.46
C GLU A 365 -1.62 -22.87 3.07
N VAL A 366 -0.99 -23.64 2.19
CA VAL A 366 -1.45 -23.89 0.82
C VAL A 366 -1.39 -25.37 0.46
N ASP A 367 -2.28 -25.82 -0.43
CA ASP A 367 -2.24 -27.12 -1.07
C ASP A 367 -1.89 -26.92 -2.55
N VAL A 368 -0.67 -27.29 -2.95
CA VAL A 368 -0.12 -27.07 -4.29
C VAL A 368 0.11 -28.38 -5.02
N GLU A 369 -0.27 -28.44 -6.31
CA GLU A 369 -0.13 -29.58 -7.20
C GLU A 369 0.48 -29.15 -8.54
N LEU A 370 1.52 -29.83 -8.98
CA LEU A 370 2.13 -29.64 -10.31
C LEU A 370 1.29 -30.38 -11.36
N LEU A 371 0.83 -29.67 -12.37
CA LEU A 371 0.08 -30.28 -13.47
C LEU A 371 1.02 -30.77 -14.58
N ASP A 372 2.16 -30.12 -14.77
CA ASP A 372 3.15 -30.42 -15.79
C ASP A 372 4.53 -30.75 -15.18
N ALA A 373 5.39 -31.45 -15.92
CA ALA A 373 6.65 -32.00 -15.40
C ALA A 373 7.77 -30.96 -15.32
N ASP A 374 7.69 -29.89 -16.12
CA ASP A 374 8.68 -28.82 -16.22
C ASP A 374 8.27 -27.58 -15.41
N THR A 375 7.38 -27.76 -14.45
CA THR A 375 6.87 -26.71 -13.55
C THR A 375 7.48 -26.82 -12.17
N GLU A 376 7.87 -25.69 -11.61
CA GLU A 376 8.11 -25.51 -10.20
C GLU A 376 7.05 -24.56 -9.61
N ALA A 377 6.49 -24.91 -8.44
CA ALA A 377 5.50 -24.09 -7.76
C ALA A 377 5.57 -24.24 -6.24
N GLY A 378 5.12 -23.22 -5.52
CA GLY A 378 5.14 -23.28 -4.06
C GLY A 378 4.65 -22.02 -3.36
N LEU A 379 5.12 -21.87 -2.11
CA LEU A 379 4.75 -20.82 -1.17
C LEU A 379 6.00 -20.10 -0.68
N LEU A 380 5.95 -18.77 -0.73
CA LEU A 380 7.02 -17.88 -0.26
C LEU A 380 6.48 -16.82 0.71
N LEU A 381 7.37 -16.24 1.52
CA LEU A 381 7.28 -14.86 1.97
C LEU A 381 8.16 -14.04 1.02
N PHE A 382 7.53 -13.13 0.30
CA PHE A 382 8.10 -12.43 -0.84
C PHE A 382 8.08 -10.91 -0.59
N PHE A 383 9.26 -10.30 -0.54
CA PHE A 383 9.40 -8.86 -0.51
C PHE A 383 9.43 -8.31 -1.96
N ASN A 384 10.41 -8.74 -2.74
CA ASN A 384 10.58 -8.44 -4.16
C ASN A 384 11.39 -9.56 -4.86
N ASP A 385 11.75 -9.35 -6.13
CA ASP A 385 12.54 -10.27 -6.96
C ASP A 385 13.94 -10.61 -6.39
N ARG A 386 14.46 -9.79 -5.47
CA ARG A 386 15.78 -9.95 -4.86
C ARG A 386 15.76 -10.51 -3.44
N LEU A 387 14.58 -10.53 -2.79
CA LEU A 387 14.48 -10.85 -1.37
C LEU A 387 13.21 -11.62 -1.05
N TYR A 388 13.34 -12.94 -0.92
CA TYR A 388 12.25 -13.85 -0.57
C TYR A 388 12.78 -15.10 0.17
N VAL A 389 11.89 -15.79 0.90
CA VAL A 389 12.14 -17.03 1.61
C VAL A 389 10.94 -17.97 1.48
N GLY A 390 11.18 -19.25 1.34
CA GLY A 390 10.11 -20.24 1.27
C GLY A 390 10.53 -21.51 0.54
N VAL A 391 9.54 -22.24 0.03
CA VAL A 391 9.77 -23.50 -0.68
C VAL A 391 8.92 -23.66 -1.91
N GLY A 392 9.43 -24.43 -2.86
CA GLY A 392 8.71 -24.96 -4.02
C GLY A 392 9.01 -26.41 -4.27
N ILE A 393 8.17 -27.05 -5.07
CA ILE A 393 8.37 -28.42 -5.56
C ILE A 393 8.50 -28.41 -7.08
N ASP A 394 9.36 -29.29 -7.63
CA ASP A 394 9.54 -29.50 -9.07
C ASP A 394 9.23 -30.93 -9.51
N GLY A 395 8.63 -31.74 -8.63
CA GLY A 395 8.30 -33.15 -8.87
C GLY A 395 9.43 -34.13 -8.55
N GLU A 396 10.67 -33.67 -8.42
CA GLU A 396 11.82 -34.49 -8.05
C GLU A 396 12.28 -34.20 -6.62
N ARG A 397 12.16 -32.92 -6.18
CA ARG A 397 12.65 -32.43 -4.88
C ARG A 397 11.89 -31.21 -4.42
N MET A 398 12.07 -30.87 -3.15
CA MET A 398 11.68 -29.58 -2.60
C MET A 398 12.86 -28.62 -2.69
N ARG A 399 12.66 -27.48 -3.34
CA ARG A 399 13.62 -26.37 -3.38
C ARG A 399 13.34 -25.43 -2.23
N THR A 400 14.39 -25.01 -1.54
CA THR A 400 14.32 -24.01 -0.46
C THR A 400 14.96 -22.73 -0.96
N TYR A 401 14.34 -21.61 -0.67
CA TYR A 401 14.84 -20.27 -1.00
C TYR A 401 15.10 -19.48 0.27
N PHE A 402 16.19 -18.72 0.28
CA PHE A 402 16.53 -17.78 1.35
C PHE A 402 17.37 -16.63 0.79
N GLY A 403 17.00 -15.38 1.13
CA GLY A 403 17.69 -14.20 0.63
C GLY A 403 17.57 -14.04 -0.89
N GLY A 404 16.45 -14.49 -1.50
CA GLY A 404 16.23 -14.42 -2.94
C GLY A 404 16.97 -15.47 -3.78
N HIS A 405 17.62 -16.46 -3.14
CA HIS A 405 18.41 -17.47 -3.82
C HIS A 405 18.06 -18.90 -3.39
N PRO A 406 18.26 -19.90 -4.27
CA PRO A 406 18.16 -21.30 -3.89
C PRO A 406 19.16 -21.61 -2.77
N HIS A 407 18.68 -22.23 -1.70
CA HIS A 407 19.53 -22.65 -0.61
C HIS A 407 20.36 -23.89 -1.00
N HIS A 408 21.63 -23.90 -0.69
CA HIS A 408 22.57 -24.96 -1.12
C HIS A 408 22.37 -26.31 -0.41
N ARG A 409 21.60 -26.34 0.70
CA ARG A 409 21.29 -27.58 1.41
C ARG A 409 19.90 -28.07 0.97
N PRO A 410 19.82 -29.21 0.29
CA PRO A 410 18.53 -29.77 -0.08
C PRO A 410 17.80 -30.24 1.16
N GLU A 411 16.51 -29.99 1.23
CA GLU A 411 15.63 -30.63 2.20
C GLU A 411 15.24 -32.00 1.65
N PRO A 412 15.38 -33.08 2.45
CA PRO A 412 14.91 -34.39 2.05
C PRO A 412 13.38 -34.38 2.07
N ALA A 413 12.77 -34.10 0.95
CA ALA A 413 11.34 -34.21 0.73
C ALA A 413 11.08 -35.33 -0.29
N PRO A 414 9.92 -36.02 -0.21
CA PRO A 414 9.57 -37.04 -1.18
C PRO A 414 9.43 -36.39 -2.58
N PRO A 415 9.78 -37.12 -3.66
CA PRO A 415 9.55 -36.67 -5.01
C PRO A 415 8.06 -36.71 -5.34
N VAL A 416 7.35 -35.67 -4.99
CA VAL A 416 5.89 -35.58 -5.10
C VAL A 416 5.46 -34.45 -6.01
N ARG A 417 4.32 -34.63 -6.66
CA ARG A 417 3.68 -33.60 -7.49
C ARG A 417 2.61 -32.81 -6.72
N ARG A 418 2.24 -33.21 -5.52
CA ARG A 418 1.30 -32.49 -4.66
C ARG A 418 1.79 -32.47 -3.24
N LEU A 419 1.77 -31.28 -2.63
CA LEU A 419 2.25 -31.05 -1.27
C LEU A 419 1.39 -29.99 -0.60
N GLN A 420 1.13 -30.17 0.66
CA GLN A 420 0.64 -29.10 1.53
C GLN A 420 1.84 -28.44 2.21
N VAL A 421 1.91 -27.10 2.08
CA VAL A 421 2.98 -26.31 2.65
C VAL A 421 2.40 -25.28 3.61
N ARG A 422 2.99 -25.15 4.77
CA ARG A 422 2.67 -24.14 5.77
C ARG A 422 3.91 -23.33 6.11
N ILE A 423 3.83 -22.02 6.02
CA ILE A 423 4.82 -21.10 6.56
C ILE A 423 4.23 -20.45 7.80
N ARG A 424 4.92 -20.56 8.91
CA ARG A 424 4.67 -19.83 10.15
C ARG A 424 5.74 -18.75 10.29
N ASN A 425 5.29 -17.50 10.32
CA ASN A 425 6.14 -16.37 10.70
C ASN A 425 5.74 -15.94 12.12
N ASP A 426 6.67 -16.04 13.06
CA ASP A 426 6.48 -15.59 14.42
C ASP A 426 7.50 -14.48 14.71
N ARG A 427 7.07 -13.23 14.57
CA ARG A 427 7.91 -12.04 14.80
C ARG A 427 9.27 -12.16 14.10
N HIS A 428 9.24 -12.39 12.80
CA HIS A 428 10.39 -12.54 11.91
C HIS A 428 11.09 -13.91 11.93
N ILE A 429 10.73 -14.82 12.82
CA ILE A 429 11.25 -16.19 12.79
C ILE A 429 10.31 -17.04 11.94
N VAL A 430 10.82 -17.50 10.81
CA VAL A 430 10.07 -18.29 9.83
C VAL A 430 10.38 -19.78 10.03
N GLU A 431 9.33 -20.56 10.25
CA GLU A 431 9.32 -22.02 10.20
C GLU A 431 8.50 -22.48 9.02
N ILE A 432 8.97 -23.49 8.31
CA ILE A 432 8.28 -24.11 7.19
C ILE A 432 7.91 -25.54 7.59
N HIS A 433 6.67 -25.92 7.30
CA HIS A 433 6.18 -27.27 7.47
C HIS A 433 5.58 -27.75 6.15
N TYR A 434 5.68 -29.04 5.90
CA TYR A 434 5.12 -29.65 4.70
C TYR A 434 4.58 -31.04 5.01
N ARG A 435 3.65 -31.49 4.20
CA ARG A 435 3.15 -32.87 4.22
C ARG A 435 2.59 -33.29 2.86
N GLU A 436 2.61 -34.60 2.58
CA GLU A 436 1.76 -35.15 1.54
C GLU A 436 0.27 -35.05 1.95
N PRO A 437 -0.68 -35.02 1.01
CA PRO A 437 -2.08 -35.12 1.36
C PRO A 437 -2.30 -36.34 2.29
N ASP A 438 -3.05 -36.15 3.37
CA ASP A 438 -3.33 -37.14 4.42
C ASP A 438 -2.11 -37.60 5.23
N GLY A 439 -0.90 -37.05 5.00
CA GLY A 439 0.30 -37.33 5.76
C GLY A 439 0.45 -36.47 7.01
N GLU A 440 1.44 -36.82 7.82
CA GLU A 440 1.80 -36.05 9.00
C GLU A 440 2.64 -34.82 8.63
N TRP A 441 2.48 -33.73 9.38
CA TRP A 441 3.30 -32.54 9.20
C TRP A 441 4.77 -32.79 9.54
N VAL A 442 5.65 -32.51 8.60
CA VAL A 442 7.10 -32.54 8.77
C VAL A 442 7.59 -31.12 8.84
N ARG A 443 8.38 -30.79 9.86
CA ARG A 443 9.04 -29.48 9.96
C ARG A 443 10.30 -29.50 9.12
N HIS A 444 10.50 -28.48 8.29
CA HIS A 444 11.75 -28.21 7.56
C HIS A 444 12.93 -28.09 8.54
N GLY A 445 14.10 -28.61 8.17
CA GLY A 445 15.25 -28.66 9.04
C GLY A 445 15.82 -27.29 9.45
N LEU A 446 15.51 -26.23 8.69
CA LEU A 446 15.99 -24.87 8.94
C LEU A 446 14.87 -23.97 9.48
N ARG A 447 15.27 -22.95 10.21
CA ARG A 447 14.50 -21.75 10.53
C ARG A 447 15.19 -20.56 9.87
N PHE A 448 14.41 -19.56 9.51
CA PHE A 448 14.94 -18.37 8.84
C PHE A 448 14.57 -17.13 9.65
N GLU A 449 15.44 -16.15 9.63
CA GLU A 449 15.23 -14.85 10.26
C GLU A 449 15.02 -13.83 9.10
N VAL A 450 13.94 -13.02 9.15
CA VAL A 450 13.51 -12.16 8.05
C VAL A 450 13.31 -10.69 8.46
N SER A 451 13.79 -10.25 9.63
CA SER A 451 13.63 -8.86 10.07
C SER A 451 14.24 -7.85 9.09
N GLY A 452 15.28 -8.27 8.35
CA GLY A 452 15.91 -7.48 7.31
C GLY A 452 15.18 -7.45 5.95
N TYR A 453 14.00 -8.09 5.81
CA TYR A 453 13.29 -8.14 4.53
C TYR A 453 12.38 -6.90 4.37
N HIS A 454 13.00 -5.77 4.14
CA HIS A 454 12.32 -4.47 4.02
C HIS A 454 13.12 -3.46 3.17
N ALA A 455 12.53 -2.31 2.90
CA ALA A 455 13.04 -1.26 2.01
C ALA A 455 14.48 -0.81 2.30
N ASN A 456 14.88 -0.70 3.55
CA ASN A 456 16.23 -0.24 3.91
C ASN A 456 17.34 -1.25 3.60
N THR A 457 16.99 -2.47 3.18
CA THR A 457 17.98 -3.52 2.81
C THR A 457 18.25 -3.54 1.30
N VAL A 458 17.20 -3.49 0.49
CA VAL A 458 17.34 -3.69 -0.96
C VAL A 458 16.67 -2.59 -1.81
N GLY A 459 16.16 -1.53 -1.19
CA GLY A 459 15.29 -0.56 -1.84
C GLY A 459 13.87 -1.12 -1.98
N ASP A 460 13.07 -0.52 -2.84
CA ASP A 460 11.65 -0.76 -3.05
C ASP A 460 10.79 -0.50 -1.80
N LEU A 461 9.66 0.14 -1.96
CA LEU A 461 8.81 0.55 -0.84
C LEU A 461 7.66 -0.43 -0.63
N LEU A 462 8.00 -1.70 -0.38
CA LEU A 462 7.09 -2.84 -0.29
C LEU A 462 7.09 -3.45 1.14
N SER A 463 6.28 -4.49 1.32
CA SER A 463 6.25 -5.34 2.53
C SER A 463 6.59 -6.79 2.23
N LEU A 464 6.86 -7.56 3.28
CA LEU A 464 7.06 -9.00 3.19
C LEU A 464 5.69 -9.69 3.15
N ARG A 465 5.35 -10.30 2.02
CA ARG A 465 4.01 -10.82 1.72
C ARG A 465 4.02 -12.32 1.44
N PRO A 466 3.06 -13.12 1.94
CA PRO A 466 2.84 -14.46 1.44
C PRO A 466 2.56 -14.46 -0.06
N ALA A 467 3.13 -15.40 -0.80
CA ALA A 467 3.10 -15.45 -2.25
C ALA A 467 2.95 -16.86 -2.80
N LEU A 468 2.02 -17.04 -3.74
CA LEU A 468 1.89 -18.23 -4.58
C LEU A 468 2.66 -17.98 -5.88
N TYR A 469 3.49 -18.92 -6.28
CA TYR A 469 4.22 -18.81 -7.54
C TYR A 469 4.21 -20.09 -8.34
N ALA A 470 4.34 -19.97 -9.65
CA ALA A 470 4.62 -21.05 -10.58
C ALA A 470 5.60 -20.53 -11.65
N CYS A 471 6.75 -21.22 -11.80
CA CYS A 471 7.77 -20.89 -12.79
C CYS A 471 8.18 -22.13 -13.60
N GLY A 472 8.97 -21.94 -14.67
CA GLY A 472 9.25 -22.96 -15.67
C GLY A 472 8.21 -22.99 -16.78
N GLY A 473 7.95 -24.16 -17.32
CA GLY A 473 6.87 -24.40 -18.29
C GLY A 473 5.58 -24.89 -17.62
N GLY A 474 4.50 -25.00 -18.38
CA GLY A 474 3.25 -25.62 -17.89
C GLY A 474 2.48 -24.86 -16.84
N SER A 475 1.96 -25.54 -15.79
CA SER A 475 1.08 -24.93 -14.79
C SER A 475 1.06 -25.68 -13.47
N ALA A 476 0.63 -24.99 -12.42
CA ALA A 476 0.38 -25.56 -11.10
C ALA A 476 -1.03 -25.21 -10.62
N ARG A 477 -1.60 -26.08 -9.81
CA ARG A 477 -2.89 -25.89 -9.14
C ARG A 477 -2.70 -25.61 -7.67
N PHE A 478 -3.37 -24.58 -7.17
CA PHE A 478 -3.55 -24.31 -5.75
C PHE A 478 -5.00 -24.62 -5.37
N ARG A 479 -5.21 -25.60 -4.50
CA ARG A 479 -6.56 -26.05 -4.11
C ARG A 479 -7.14 -25.22 -3.00
N SER A 480 -6.30 -24.69 -2.15
CA SER A 480 -6.70 -23.79 -1.06
C SER A 480 -5.53 -22.96 -0.57
N ALA A 481 -5.86 -21.83 0.03
CA ALA A 481 -4.94 -21.04 0.83
C ALA A 481 -5.64 -20.60 2.12
N THR A 482 -4.98 -20.75 3.26
CA THR A 482 -5.53 -20.38 4.57
C THR A 482 -4.54 -19.52 5.31
N TYR A 483 -4.95 -18.31 5.72
CA TYR A 483 -4.20 -17.40 6.57
C TYR A 483 -4.81 -17.36 7.96
N ARG A 484 -3.98 -17.38 8.98
CA ARG A 484 -4.38 -17.25 10.39
C ARG A 484 -3.40 -16.40 11.15
N ALA A 485 -3.87 -15.31 11.75
CA ALA A 485 -3.09 -14.61 12.76
C ALA A 485 -2.82 -15.54 13.96
N LEU A 486 -1.63 -15.45 14.52
CA LEU A 486 -1.26 -16.12 15.75
C LEU A 486 -1.34 -15.10 16.90
N THR A 487 -1.98 -15.45 17.99
CA THR A 487 -2.11 -14.63 19.22
C THR A 487 -0.86 -14.67 20.09
#